data_b2ae824efa9800fc63a3a1d4aa203912
#
_entry.id   b2ae824efa9800fc63a3a1d4aa203912
#
_cell.length_a   1.000
_cell.length_b   1.000
_cell.length_c   1.000
_cell.angle_alpha   90.00
_cell.angle_beta   90.00
_cell.angle_gamma   90.00
#
_symmetry.space_group_name_H-M   'P 1'
#
loop_
_entity.id
_entity.type
_entity.pdbx_description
1 polymer ?
#
loop_
_entity_poly.entity_id
_entity_poly.type
_entity_poly.pdbx_seq_one_letter_code
_entity_poly.pdbx_strand_id
1 'polypeptide(L)'
;MALNRAVMSRFPKGIKESLKEQLFLISDNGCQPTSQRFMQSCSILGLKQIFTTWSNPKGNSDTERVMRTIKEDLVWCYDWDNPFEFEIALNQWIERYNTDFPHQSLKNMTPNQFFKKQCEPVLT
;
A
#
# COMPACT_ATOMS: atom_id res chain seq x y z
N MET A 1 0.76 -12.14 9.23
CA MET A 1 -0.25 -11.55 8.32
C MET A 1 0.36 -10.35 7.60
N ALA A 2 0.04 -10.18 6.33
CA ALA A 2 0.63 -9.11 5.50
C ALA A 2 0.37 -7.70 6.05
N LEU A 3 -0.83 -7.46 6.56
CA LEU A 3 -1.19 -6.17 7.15
C LEU A 3 -0.29 -5.82 8.35
N ASN A 4 -0.05 -6.77 9.24
CA ASN A 4 0.84 -6.56 10.39
C ASN A 4 2.26 -6.20 9.95
N ARG A 5 2.78 -6.89 8.94
CA ARG A 5 4.11 -6.60 8.39
C ARG A 5 4.19 -5.20 7.80
N ALA A 6 3.16 -4.80 7.05
CA ALA A 6 3.10 -3.48 6.45
C ALA A 6 3.09 -2.38 7.51
N VAL A 7 2.26 -2.54 8.54
CA VAL A 7 2.16 -1.57 9.63
C VAL A 7 3.47 -1.49 10.42
N MET A 8 4.06 -2.63 10.77
CA MET A 8 5.32 -2.64 11.53
C MET A 8 6.49 -2.07 10.73
N SER A 9 6.50 -2.27 9.42
CA SER A 9 7.51 -1.69 8.55
C SER A 9 7.41 -0.16 8.47
N ARG A 10 6.19 0.36 8.35
CA ARG A 10 5.95 1.79 8.19
C ARG A 10 5.95 2.54 9.53
N PHE A 11 5.42 1.91 10.56
CA PHE A 11 5.25 2.48 11.89
C PHE A 11 5.82 1.54 12.96
N PRO A 12 7.17 1.47 13.11
CA PRO A 12 7.78 0.55 14.08
C PRO A 12 7.33 0.76 15.52
N LYS A 13 6.94 1.99 15.87
CA LYS A 13 6.44 2.34 17.21
C LYS A 13 4.92 2.24 17.33
N GLY A 14 4.23 1.78 16.27
CA GLY A 14 2.78 1.72 16.21
C GLY A 14 2.15 2.99 15.62
N ILE A 15 0.96 2.82 15.05
CA ILE A 15 0.26 3.91 14.37
C ILE A 15 -0.16 5.01 15.36
N LYS A 16 -0.67 4.62 16.51
CA LYS A 16 -1.20 5.56 17.51
C LYS A 16 -0.13 6.50 18.06
N GLU A 17 1.09 6.01 18.19
CA GLU A 17 2.22 6.81 18.67
C GLU A 17 2.88 7.64 17.58
N SER A 18 2.79 7.19 16.32
CA SER A 18 3.46 7.80 15.18
C SER A 18 2.63 8.85 14.47
N LEU A 19 1.30 8.75 14.52
CA LEU A 19 0.39 9.65 13.81
C LEU A 19 -0.60 10.32 14.76
N LYS A 20 -0.77 11.62 14.59
CA LYS A 20 -1.79 12.39 15.30
C LYS A 20 -3.17 12.22 14.68
N GLU A 21 -3.22 11.92 13.40
CA GLU A 21 -4.46 11.76 12.65
C GLU A 21 -4.81 10.29 12.49
N GLN A 22 -6.11 10.02 12.32
CA GLN A 22 -6.61 8.68 12.08
C GLN A 22 -6.16 8.18 10.70
N LEU A 23 -5.56 7.00 10.66
CA LEU A 23 -5.23 6.32 9.41
C LEU A 23 -6.38 5.41 8.99
N PHE A 24 -6.76 5.50 7.73
CA PHE A 24 -7.87 4.73 7.16
C PHE A 24 -7.34 3.63 6.24
N LEU A 25 -7.98 2.47 6.30
CA LEU A 25 -7.75 1.37 5.36
C LEU A 25 -8.95 1.26 4.43
N ILE A 26 -8.75 1.59 3.18
CA ILE A 26 -9.82 1.55 2.17
C ILE A 26 -9.75 0.21 1.44
N SER A 27 -10.85 -0.49 1.37
CA SER A 27 -10.93 -1.79 0.70
C SER A 27 -12.30 -2.01 0.04
N ASP A 28 -12.39 -3.05 -0.76
CA ASP A 28 -13.68 -3.53 -1.25
C ASP A 28 -14.43 -4.31 -0.15
N ASN A 29 -15.61 -4.84 -0.48
CA ASN A 29 -16.42 -5.65 0.45
C ASN A 29 -16.17 -7.15 0.29
N GLY A 30 -14.95 -7.54 -0.08
CA GLY A 30 -14.57 -8.93 -0.22
C GLY A 30 -14.61 -9.72 1.10
N CYS A 31 -14.44 -11.02 1.00
CA CYS A 31 -14.52 -11.91 2.18
C CYS A 31 -13.43 -11.61 3.20
N GLN A 32 -12.21 -11.33 2.75
CA GLN A 32 -11.08 -11.10 3.65
C GLN A 32 -11.22 -9.78 4.44
N PRO A 33 -11.47 -8.62 3.80
CA PRO A 33 -11.60 -7.36 4.54
C PRO A 33 -12.80 -7.32 5.49
N THR A 34 -13.87 -8.09 5.21
CA THR A 34 -15.07 -8.14 6.03
C THR A 34 -15.04 -9.26 7.07
N SER A 35 -14.01 -10.10 7.10
CA SER A 35 -13.89 -11.15 8.10
C SER A 35 -13.70 -10.53 9.50
N GLN A 36 -14.28 -11.17 10.50
CA GLN A 36 -14.20 -10.72 11.88
C GLN A 36 -12.75 -10.62 12.36
N ARG A 37 -11.94 -11.62 12.00
CA ARG A 37 -10.53 -11.66 12.38
C ARG A 37 -9.75 -10.48 11.79
N PHE A 38 -9.96 -10.15 10.52
CA PHE A 38 -9.31 -9.03 9.87
C PHE A 38 -9.75 -7.70 10.48
N MET A 39 -11.05 -7.54 10.73
CA MET A 39 -11.60 -6.33 11.34
C MET A 39 -11.05 -6.10 12.75
N GLN A 40 -10.91 -7.18 13.55
CA GLN A 40 -10.27 -7.09 14.86
C GLN A 40 -8.81 -6.67 14.76
N SER A 41 -8.06 -7.22 13.80
CA SER A 41 -6.67 -6.85 13.57
C SER A 41 -6.52 -5.38 13.24
N CYS A 42 -7.38 -4.85 12.38
CA CYS A 42 -7.39 -3.42 12.03
C CYS A 42 -7.65 -2.55 13.28
N SER A 43 -8.61 -2.93 14.08
CA SER A 43 -8.94 -2.20 15.32
C SER A 43 -7.76 -2.18 16.30
N ILE A 44 -7.12 -3.32 16.52
CA ILE A 44 -5.95 -3.43 17.40
C ILE A 44 -4.80 -2.57 16.91
N LEU A 45 -4.57 -2.54 15.59
CA LEU A 45 -3.51 -1.74 14.99
C LEU A 45 -3.80 -0.23 14.96
N GLY A 46 -5.03 0.17 15.25
CA GLY A 46 -5.42 1.59 15.20
C GLY A 46 -5.87 2.06 13.82
N LEU A 47 -6.22 1.14 12.93
CA LEU A 47 -6.74 1.44 11.60
C LEU A 47 -8.26 1.52 11.62
N LYS A 48 -8.82 2.49 10.92
CA LYS A 48 -10.25 2.56 10.66
C LYS A 48 -10.54 2.08 9.26
N GLN A 49 -11.39 1.06 9.13
CA GLN A 49 -11.76 0.52 7.83
C GLN A 49 -12.83 1.36 7.15
N ILE A 50 -12.63 1.63 5.87
CA ILE A 50 -13.62 2.24 4.99
C ILE A 50 -13.84 1.28 3.82
N PHE A 51 -15.08 0.82 3.64
CA PHE A 51 -15.43 -0.07 2.55
C PHE A 51 -15.99 0.72 1.38
N THR A 52 -15.51 0.43 0.17
CA THR A 52 -16.07 1.03 -1.04
C THR A 52 -17.43 0.43 -1.33
N THR A 53 -18.36 1.25 -1.81
CA THR A 53 -19.68 0.78 -2.17
C THR A 53 -19.65 0.07 -3.52
N TRP A 54 -20.57 -0.90 -3.71
CA TRP A 54 -20.73 -1.64 -4.96
C TRP A 54 -20.99 -0.73 -6.17
N SER A 55 -21.61 0.42 -5.93
CA SER A 55 -21.97 1.39 -6.96
C SER A 55 -20.90 2.44 -7.23
N ASN A 56 -19.74 2.38 -6.54
CA ASN A 56 -18.67 3.36 -6.69
C ASN A 56 -17.38 2.71 -7.22
N PRO A 57 -17.24 2.56 -8.55
CA PRO A 57 -16.05 1.94 -9.15
C PRO A 57 -14.77 2.76 -8.95
N LYS A 58 -14.89 4.03 -8.57
CA LYS A 58 -13.72 4.89 -8.34
C LYS A 58 -13.13 4.74 -6.94
N GLY A 59 -13.85 4.12 -6.01
CA GLY A 59 -13.45 4.05 -4.61
C GLY A 59 -12.15 3.26 -4.36
N ASN A 60 -11.78 2.35 -5.27
CA ASN A 60 -10.58 1.52 -5.16
C ASN A 60 -9.68 1.62 -6.40
N SER A 61 -9.80 2.71 -7.16
CA SER A 61 -9.11 2.86 -8.44
C SER A 61 -7.58 2.95 -8.32
N ASP A 62 -7.08 3.52 -7.23
CA ASP A 62 -5.63 3.63 -7.03
C ASP A 62 -4.99 2.25 -6.85
N THR A 63 -5.61 1.38 -6.05
CA THR A 63 -5.16 0.00 -5.86
C THR A 63 -5.22 -0.79 -7.17
N GLU A 64 -6.32 -0.67 -7.90
CA GLU A 64 -6.49 -1.33 -9.20
C GLU A 64 -5.42 -0.90 -10.19
N ARG A 65 -5.10 0.39 -10.22
CA ARG A 65 -4.08 0.93 -11.11
C ARG A 65 -2.69 0.38 -10.78
N VAL A 66 -2.32 0.33 -9.52
CA VAL A 66 -1.03 -0.25 -9.10
C VAL A 66 -0.96 -1.74 -9.45
N MET A 67 -2.02 -2.49 -9.18
CA MET A 67 -2.07 -3.91 -9.51
C MET A 67 -1.97 -4.14 -11.02
N ARG A 68 -2.62 -3.31 -11.82
CA ARG A 68 -2.50 -3.37 -13.27
C ARG A 68 -1.09 -3.07 -13.75
N THR A 69 -0.44 -2.07 -13.18
CA THR A 69 0.94 -1.72 -13.52
C THR A 69 1.88 -2.90 -13.22
N ILE A 70 1.73 -3.55 -12.07
CA ILE A 70 2.53 -4.74 -11.72
C ILE A 70 2.31 -5.87 -12.74
N LYS A 71 1.07 -6.11 -13.11
CA LYS A 71 0.75 -7.16 -14.10
C LYS A 71 1.36 -6.86 -15.47
N GLU A 72 1.23 -5.65 -15.95
CA GLU A 72 1.74 -5.25 -17.27
C GLU A 72 3.27 -5.19 -17.31
N ASP A 73 3.91 -4.69 -16.27
CA ASP A 73 5.36 -4.49 -16.26
C ASP A 73 6.13 -5.74 -15.83
N LEU A 74 5.52 -6.63 -15.06
CA LEU A 74 6.23 -7.73 -14.45
C LEU A 74 5.59 -9.10 -14.71
N VAL A 75 4.33 -9.28 -14.31
CA VAL A 75 3.71 -10.61 -14.31
C VAL A 75 3.61 -11.19 -15.71
N TRP A 76 3.17 -10.39 -16.68
CA TRP A 76 2.91 -10.83 -18.05
C TRP A 76 4.11 -10.73 -18.99
N CYS A 77 5.19 -10.10 -18.53
CA CYS A 77 6.37 -9.90 -19.37
C CYS A 77 7.31 -11.12 -19.38
N TYR A 78 7.21 -12.00 -18.40
CA TYR A 78 8.14 -13.11 -18.21
C TYR A 78 7.40 -14.41 -17.87
N ASP A 79 8.03 -15.52 -18.22
CA ASP A 79 7.60 -16.85 -17.75
C ASP A 79 8.27 -17.13 -16.41
N TRP A 80 7.48 -17.47 -15.41
CA TRP A 80 7.97 -17.70 -14.05
C TRP A 80 8.06 -19.18 -13.76
N ASP A 81 9.28 -19.67 -13.49
CA ASP A 81 9.53 -21.08 -13.22
C ASP A 81 9.11 -21.48 -11.81
N ASN A 82 9.21 -20.55 -10.84
CA ASN A 82 8.82 -20.82 -9.46
C ASN A 82 8.46 -19.52 -8.72
N PRO A 83 7.73 -19.65 -7.58
CA PRO A 83 7.33 -18.47 -6.79
C PRO A 83 8.48 -17.65 -6.22
N PHE A 84 9.64 -18.28 -5.96
CA PHE A 84 10.80 -17.58 -5.39
C PHE A 84 11.42 -16.61 -6.37
N GLU A 85 11.52 -16.98 -7.63
CA GLU A 85 11.99 -16.08 -8.69
C GLU A 85 11.06 -14.86 -8.82
N PHE A 86 9.76 -15.11 -8.79
CA PHE A 86 8.77 -14.03 -8.86
C PHE A 86 8.89 -13.10 -7.65
N GLU A 87 9.05 -13.63 -6.45
CA GLU A 87 9.20 -12.84 -5.23
C GLU A 87 10.41 -11.90 -5.29
N ILE A 88 11.55 -12.42 -5.74
CA ILE A 88 12.77 -11.61 -5.89
C ILE A 88 12.55 -10.50 -6.91
N ALA A 89 11.98 -10.83 -8.06
CA ALA A 89 11.70 -9.84 -9.11
C ALA A 89 10.68 -8.80 -8.65
N LEU A 90 9.66 -9.21 -7.92
CA LEU A 90 8.64 -8.31 -7.38
C LEU A 90 9.25 -7.32 -6.37
N ASN A 91 10.10 -7.80 -5.47
CA ASN A 91 10.77 -6.94 -4.50
C ASN A 91 11.68 -5.92 -5.17
N GLN A 92 12.41 -6.32 -6.21
CA GLN A 92 13.23 -5.41 -7.01
C GLN A 92 12.38 -4.39 -7.75
N TRP A 93 11.24 -4.81 -8.29
CA TRP A 93 10.32 -3.93 -8.99
C TRP A 93 9.72 -2.88 -8.04
N ILE A 94 9.30 -3.30 -6.85
CA ILE A 94 8.74 -2.41 -5.83
C ILE A 94 9.78 -1.36 -5.42
N GLU A 95 11.02 -1.77 -5.20
CA GLU A 95 12.09 -0.86 -4.86
C GLU A 95 12.32 0.18 -5.95
N ARG A 96 12.40 -0.24 -7.22
CA ARG A 96 12.54 0.68 -8.35
C ARG A 96 11.33 1.60 -8.49
N TYR A 97 10.12 1.06 -8.30
CA TYR A 97 8.91 1.86 -8.36
C TYR A 97 8.94 3.00 -7.33
N ASN A 98 9.38 2.71 -6.13
CA ASN A 98 9.43 3.69 -5.05
C ASN A 98 10.58 4.70 -5.20
N THR A 99 11.68 4.32 -5.84
CA THR A 99 12.88 5.15 -5.91
C THR A 99 13.08 5.85 -7.24
N ASP A 100 12.59 5.27 -8.34
CA ASP A 100 12.93 5.73 -9.70
C ASP A 100 11.73 6.21 -10.52
N PHE A 101 10.49 5.87 -10.14
CA PHE A 101 9.32 6.24 -10.93
C PHE A 101 8.63 7.49 -10.38
N PRO A 102 8.76 8.64 -11.09
CA PRO A 102 8.03 9.84 -10.71
C PRO A 102 6.54 9.73 -11.09
N HIS A 103 5.67 10.28 -10.24
CA HIS A 103 4.24 10.31 -10.46
C HIS A 103 3.74 11.75 -10.59
N GLN A 104 2.93 11.98 -11.61
CA GLN A 104 2.35 13.30 -11.85
C GLN A 104 1.50 13.75 -10.66
N SER A 105 0.74 12.83 -10.07
CA SER A 105 -0.07 13.11 -8.88
C SER A 105 0.75 13.49 -7.65
N LEU A 106 2.04 13.14 -7.62
CA LEU A 106 2.98 13.51 -6.57
C LEU A 106 3.90 14.65 -6.99
N LYS A 107 3.46 15.52 -7.88
CA LYS A 107 4.25 16.64 -8.42
C LYS A 107 5.56 16.18 -9.07
N ASN A 108 5.50 15.07 -9.80
CA ASN A 108 6.62 14.43 -10.49
C ASN A 108 7.72 13.91 -9.56
N MET A 109 7.39 13.69 -8.28
CA MET A 109 8.28 13.01 -7.34
C MET A 109 8.04 11.51 -7.35
N THR A 110 9.07 10.74 -7.00
CA THR A 110 8.90 9.31 -6.71
C THR A 110 8.17 9.12 -5.38
N PRO A 111 7.56 7.94 -5.14
CA PRO A 111 6.93 7.67 -3.84
C PRO A 111 7.84 7.91 -2.64
N ASN A 112 9.10 7.49 -2.71
CA ASN A 112 10.06 7.70 -1.61
C ASN A 112 10.40 9.18 -1.41
N GLN A 113 10.56 9.94 -2.48
CA GLN A 113 10.81 11.38 -2.38
C GLN A 113 9.64 12.11 -1.74
N PHE A 114 8.43 11.77 -2.16
CA PHE A 114 7.21 12.35 -1.60
C PHE A 114 7.05 12.01 -0.12
N PHE A 115 7.23 10.74 0.22
CA PHE A 115 7.15 10.29 1.61
C PHE A 115 8.17 10.99 2.50
N LYS A 116 9.42 11.07 2.06
CA LYS A 116 10.48 11.75 2.81
C LYS A 116 10.15 13.22 3.04
N LYS A 117 9.63 13.90 2.03
CA LYS A 117 9.23 15.31 2.13
C LYS A 117 8.10 15.50 3.14
N GLN A 118 7.12 14.57 3.18
CA GLN A 118 6.00 14.65 4.12
C GLN A 118 6.44 14.36 5.57
N CYS A 119 7.48 13.57 5.75
CA CYS A 119 7.98 13.19 7.07
C CYS A 119 9.08 14.13 7.60
N GLU A 120 9.64 15.01 6.77
CA GLU A 120 10.58 16.01 7.23
C GLU A 120 9.88 17.00 8.14
N PRO A 121 10.44 17.27 9.34
CA PRO A 121 9.91 18.33 10.18
C PRO A 121 9.99 19.66 9.42
N VAL A 122 8.89 20.42 9.44
CA VAL A 122 8.90 21.77 8.87
C VAL A 122 9.85 22.60 9.71
N LEU A 123 11.04 22.78 9.21
CA LEU A 123 12.00 23.72 9.79
C LEU A 123 11.50 25.13 9.46
N THR A 124 10.84 25.68 10.40
CA THR A 124 10.52 27.10 10.35
C THR A 124 11.75 27.92 10.77
#